data_20eaf0f3ba0e3b0d59de18425a0655ba
#
_entry.id   20eaf0f3ba0e3b0d59de18425a0655ba
#
_cell.length_a   1.000
_cell.length_b   1.000
_cell.length_c   1.000
_cell.angle_alpha   90.00
_cell.angle_beta   90.00
_cell.angle_gamma   90.00
#
_symmetry.space_group_name_H-M   'P 1'
#
loop_
_entity.id
_entity.type
_entity.pdbx_description
1 polymer ?
#
loop_
_entity_poly.entity_id
_entity_poly.type
_entity_poly.pdbx_seq_one_letter_code
_entity_poly.pdbx_strand_id
1 'polypeptide(L)'
;ASHNPRQWNALKLLNSDGEFLNDAEGKQVLAMSEEEAYDYPAIDAIGHVLSREDFNDEHIRRVLALPLVDVEAVRKRRFKVVVDAVNSVGGIVMPKLLRELGCEVVELNCDPTGEFAHNPEPLPQNLTEISEVIVREKADLGIVVDPDVDRLAFVSEAVSYTHLTLPTVY
;
A
#
# COMPACT_ATOMS: atom_id res chain seq x y z
N ALA A 1 8.65 7.71 -1.55
CA ALA A 1 9.50 6.54 -1.72
C ALA A 1 9.29 5.57 -0.57
N SER A 2 8.39 4.59 -0.74
CA SER A 2 8.19 3.46 0.16
C SER A 2 8.30 3.84 1.67
N HIS A 3 9.09 3.09 2.43
CA HIS A 3 9.31 3.26 3.88
C HIS A 3 10.14 4.49 4.29
N ASN A 4 10.61 5.29 3.34
CA ASN A 4 11.37 6.50 3.64
C ASN A 4 10.48 7.63 4.19
N PRO A 5 11.05 8.58 4.96
CA PRO A 5 10.31 9.76 5.42
C PRO A 5 9.70 10.56 4.25
N ARG A 6 8.66 11.33 4.54
CA ARG A 6 7.82 12.02 3.54
C ARG A 6 8.55 12.98 2.58
N GLN A 7 9.72 13.48 2.96
CA GLN A 7 10.53 14.33 2.08
C GLN A 7 11.17 13.57 0.91
N TRP A 8 11.18 12.25 0.97
CA TRP A 8 11.65 11.40 -0.11
C TRP A 8 10.49 11.06 -1.05
N ASN A 9 10.67 11.36 -2.32
CA ASN A 9 9.71 11.03 -3.34
C ASN A 9 10.39 10.30 -4.50
N ALA A 10 9.64 9.41 -5.18
CA ALA A 10 10.12 8.68 -6.33
C ALA A 10 8.97 8.30 -7.26
N LEU A 11 9.28 8.16 -8.53
CA LEU A 11 8.40 7.53 -9.51
C LEU A 11 8.92 6.13 -9.79
N LYS A 12 8.04 5.15 -9.75
CA LYS A 12 8.30 3.78 -10.19
C LYS A 12 7.77 3.67 -11.62
N LEU A 13 8.69 3.62 -12.60
CA LEU A 13 8.34 3.54 -14.01
C LEU A 13 8.20 2.09 -14.43
N LEU A 14 7.16 1.80 -15.19
CA LEU A 14 6.88 0.48 -15.74
C LEU A 14 6.97 0.52 -17.27
N ASN A 15 7.38 -0.60 -17.87
CA ASN A 15 7.36 -0.79 -19.31
C ASN A 15 5.96 -1.20 -19.82
N SER A 16 5.84 -1.47 -21.11
CA SER A 16 4.57 -1.87 -21.74
C SER A 16 4.02 -3.20 -21.24
N ASP A 17 4.84 -4.05 -20.64
CA ASP A 17 4.45 -5.35 -20.10
C ASP A 17 4.01 -5.28 -18.62
N GLY A 18 4.07 -4.07 -18.03
CA GLY A 18 3.73 -3.81 -16.63
C GLY A 18 4.83 -4.19 -15.64
N GLU A 19 6.05 -4.39 -16.12
CA GLU A 19 7.22 -4.71 -15.32
C GLU A 19 8.06 -3.45 -15.04
N PHE A 20 8.87 -3.46 -13.99
CA PHE A 20 9.86 -2.39 -13.78
C PHE A 20 10.83 -2.30 -14.97
N LEU A 21 11.22 -1.07 -15.28
CA LEU A 21 12.25 -0.85 -16.31
C LEU A 21 13.51 -1.63 -15.99
N ASN A 22 14.03 -2.35 -16.98
CA ASN A 22 15.34 -2.96 -16.89
C ASN A 22 16.47 -1.91 -17.00
N ASP A 23 17.71 -2.31 -16.81
CA ASP A 23 18.88 -1.40 -16.84
C ASP A 23 19.01 -0.63 -18.17
N ALA A 24 18.73 -1.27 -19.31
CA ALA A 24 18.82 -0.63 -20.62
C ALA A 24 17.70 0.41 -20.83
N GLU A 25 16.47 0.09 -20.44
CA GLU A 25 15.33 0.99 -20.51
C GLU A 25 15.51 2.17 -19.55
N GLY A 26 15.99 1.92 -18.33
CA GLY A 26 16.30 2.97 -17.35
C GLY A 26 17.37 3.94 -17.87
N LYS A 27 18.44 3.43 -18.49
CA LYS A 27 19.47 4.26 -19.13
C LYS A 27 18.93 5.11 -20.27
N GLN A 28 17.99 4.58 -21.06
CA GLN A 28 17.33 5.38 -22.12
C GLN A 28 16.54 6.54 -21.53
N VAL A 29 15.76 6.31 -20.47
CA VAL A 29 14.99 7.39 -19.80
C VAL A 29 15.93 8.45 -19.24
N LEU A 30 17.04 8.05 -18.61
CA LEU A 30 18.05 8.99 -18.10
C LEU A 30 18.67 9.80 -19.22
N ALA A 31 19.08 9.17 -20.32
CA ALA A 31 19.64 9.87 -21.49
C ALA A 31 18.66 10.88 -22.09
N MET A 32 17.40 10.50 -22.26
CA MET A 32 16.33 11.41 -22.72
C MET A 32 16.16 12.63 -21.79
N SER A 33 16.28 12.42 -20.49
CA SER A 33 16.19 13.50 -19.50
C SER A 33 17.42 14.41 -19.52
N GLU A 34 18.63 13.86 -19.66
CA GLU A 34 19.88 14.62 -19.71
C GLU A 34 20.02 15.42 -21.01
N GLU A 35 19.57 14.86 -22.12
CA GLU A 35 19.61 15.50 -23.45
C GLU A 35 18.43 16.46 -23.69
N GLU A 36 17.48 16.54 -22.73
CA GLU A 36 16.21 17.25 -22.91
C GLU A 36 15.51 16.86 -24.23
N ALA A 37 15.58 15.55 -24.58
CA ALA A 37 15.10 15.01 -25.85
C ALA A 37 13.56 14.87 -25.87
N TYR A 38 12.87 15.97 -25.56
CA TYR A 38 11.42 16.06 -25.55
C TYR A 38 10.98 17.48 -25.93
N ASP A 39 9.86 17.56 -26.64
CA ASP A 39 9.25 18.81 -27.04
C ASP A 39 8.11 19.20 -26.10
N TYR A 40 8.09 20.46 -25.70
CA TYR A 40 6.93 21.00 -24.98
C TYR A 40 5.87 21.47 -26.00
N PRO A 41 4.63 20.97 -25.90
CA PRO A 41 3.57 21.42 -26.80
C PRO A 41 3.20 22.87 -26.54
N ALA A 42 2.61 23.52 -27.53
CA ALA A 42 1.94 24.79 -27.33
C ALA A 42 0.78 24.63 -26.34
N ILE A 43 0.40 25.73 -25.67
CA ILE A 43 -0.60 25.69 -24.61
C ILE A 43 -1.93 25.07 -25.04
N ASP A 44 -2.35 25.29 -26.29
CA ASP A 44 -3.59 24.76 -26.85
C ASP A 44 -3.49 23.26 -27.24
N ALA A 45 -2.26 22.69 -27.21
CA ALA A 45 -1.99 21.29 -27.53
C ALA A 45 -1.64 20.46 -26.27
N ILE A 46 -1.79 21.02 -25.07
CA ILE A 46 -1.61 20.28 -23.82
C ILE A 46 -2.69 19.19 -23.74
N GLY A 47 -2.25 17.96 -23.47
CA GLY A 47 -3.14 16.79 -23.34
C GLY A 47 -4.14 16.94 -22.19
N HIS A 48 -5.22 16.22 -22.29
CA HIS A 48 -6.26 16.15 -21.27
C HIS A 48 -6.32 14.75 -20.67
N VAL A 49 -6.78 14.67 -19.43
CA VAL A 49 -7.10 13.38 -18.81
C VAL A 49 -8.35 12.83 -19.48
N LEU A 50 -8.21 11.71 -20.21
CA LEU A 50 -9.31 11.07 -20.96
C LEU A 50 -10.15 10.17 -20.04
N SER A 51 -9.51 9.41 -19.17
CA SER A 51 -10.18 8.53 -18.21
C SER A 51 -9.35 8.38 -16.94
N ARG A 52 -10.02 8.04 -15.87
CA ARG A 52 -9.40 7.54 -14.63
C ARG A 52 -10.08 6.24 -14.29
N GLU A 53 -9.32 5.16 -14.32
CA GLU A 53 -9.81 3.85 -13.91
C GLU A 53 -9.21 3.48 -12.56
N ASP A 54 -10.06 3.02 -11.65
CA ASP A 54 -9.66 2.49 -10.36
C ASP A 54 -9.64 0.96 -10.43
N PHE A 55 -8.44 0.38 -10.47
CA PHE A 55 -8.24 -1.07 -10.51
C PHE A 55 -8.26 -1.74 -9.13
N ASN A 56 -8.51 -0.99 -8.05
CA ASN A 56 -8.52 -1.56 -6.69
C ASN A 56 -9.57 -2.68 -6.56
N ASP A 57 -10.75 -2.51 -7.14
CA ASP A 57 -11.79 -3.53 -7.10
C ASP A 57 -11.39 -4.80 -7.84
N GLU A 58 -10.78 -4.66 -8.99
CA GLU A 58 -10.25 -5.79 -9.76
C GLU A 58 -9.11 -6.48 -9.00
N HIS A 59 -8.22 -5.72 -8.37
CA HIS A 59 -7.16 -6.26 -7.53
C HIS A 59 -7.75 -7.08 -6.37
N ILE A 60 -8.69 -6.50 -5.61
CA ILE A 60 -9.37 -7.18 -4.50
C ILE A 60 -10.04 -8.47 -4.99
N ARG A 61 -10.77 -8.40 -6.10
CA ARG A 61 -11.44 -9.56 -6.68
C ARG A 61 -10.46 -10.69 -7.01
N ARG A 62 -9.30 -10.34 -7.58
CA ARG A 62 -8.24 -11.33 -7.90
C ARG A 62 -7.61 -11.92 -6.64
N VAL A 63 -7.35 -11.10 -5.63
CA VAL A 63 -6.82 -11.57 -4.34
C VAL A 63 -7.78 -12.57 -3.70
N LEU A 64 -9.07 -12.24 -3.64
CA LEU A 64 -10.10 -13.12 -3.06
C LEU A 64 -10.29 -14.42 -3.86
N ALA A 65 -9.94 -14.43 -5.15
CA ALA A 65 -10.02 -15.61 -6.01
C ALA A 65 -8.78 -16.52 -5.94
N LEU A 66 -7.74 -16.15 -5.19
CA LEU A 66 -6.54 -16.98 -5.04
C LEU A 66 -6.89 -18.31 -4.34
N PRO A 67 -6.37 -19.45 -4.82
CA PRO A 67 -6.66 -20.76 -4.21
C PRO A 67 -6.26 -20.89 -2.73
N LEU A 68 -5.33 -20.07 -2.27
CA LEU A 68 -4.87 -20.05 -0.87
C LEU A 68 -5.75 -19.21 0.06
N VAL A 69 -6.70 -18.43 -0.49
CA VAL A 69 -7.57 -17.55 0.29
C VAL A 69 -8.92 -18.25 0.51
N ASP A 70 -9.10 -18.79 1.71
CA ASP A 70 -10.40 -19.35 2.11
C ASP A 70 -11.31 -18.23 2.65
N VAL A 71 -11.98 -17.56 1.73
CA VAL A 71 -12.87 -16.42 2.02
C VAL A 71 -13.98 -16.81 3.00
N GLU A 72 -14.56 -18.00 2.84
CA GLU A 72 -15.67 -18.45 3.69
C GLU A 72 -15.23 -18.74 5.12
N ALA A 73 -14.04 -19.33 5.30
CA ALA A 73 -13.47 -19.56 6.62
C ALA A 73 -13.22 -18.23 7.35
N VAL A 74 -12.66 -17.23 6.64
CA VAL A 74 -12.40 -15.90 7.21
C VAL A 74 -13.73 -15.22 7.57
N ARG A 75 -14.70 -15.18 6.66
CA ARG A 75 -16.04 -14.60 6.89
C ARG A 75 -16.75 -15.20 8.10
N LYS A 76 -16.66 -16.51 8.27
CA LYS A 76 -17.27 -17.23 9.39
C LYS A 76 -16.69 -16.80 10.74
N ARG A 77 -15.42 -16.42 10.78
CA ARG A 77 -14.73 -16.00 12.00
C ARG A 77 -15.09 -14.59 12.44
N ARG A 78 -15.46 -13.70 11.50
CA ARG A 78 -15.80 -12.29 11.76
C ARG A 78 -14.74 -11.58 12.60
N PHE A 79 -13.48 -11.68 12.17
CA PHE A 79 -12.39 -11.04 12.88
C PHE A 79 -12.61 -9.53 13.00
N LYS A 80 -12.26 -8.99 14.17
CA LYS A 80 -12.10 -7.56 14.36
C LYS A 80 -10.63 -7.18 14.12
N VAL A 81 -10.38 -6.32 13.13
CA VAL A 81 -9.03 -6.00 12.67
C VAL A 81 -8.78 -4.50 12.74
N VAL A 82 -7.69 -4.08 13.37
CA VAL A 82 -7.20 -2.71 13.29
C VAL A 82 -6.26 -2.61 12.09
N VAL A 83 -6.46 -1.61 11.23
CA VAL A 83 -5.57 -1.32 10.09
C VAL A 83 -4.91 0.03 10.31
N ASP A 84 -3.59 0.05 10.28
CA ASP A 84 -2.80 1.28 10.23
C ASP A 84 -2.11 1.37 8.86
N ALA A 85 -2.49 2.38 8.09
CA ALA A 85 -2.00 2.63 6.74
C ALA A 85 -1.14 3.89 6.63
N VAL A 86 -0.68 4.41 7.76
CA VAL A 86 0.24 5.57 7.89
C VAL A 86 -0.21 6.80 7.07
N ASN A 87 -1.52 7.00 6.90
CA ASN A 87 -2.14 8.03 6.06
C ASN A 87 -1.66 8.00 4.59
N SER A 88 -1.53 6.79 4.04
CA SER A 88 -1.16 6.58 2.63
C SER A 88 -2.16 5.67 1.90
N VAL A 89 -1.78 5.19 0.72
CA VAL A 89 -2.68 4.47 -0.21
C VAL A 89 -3.24 3.17 0.37
N GLY A 90 -2.57 2.57 1.35
CA GLY A 90 -3.09 1.42 2.09
C GLY A 90 -4.44 1.67 2.74
N GLY A 91 -4.73 2.92 3.14
CA GLY A 91 -6.02 3.33 3.70
C GLY A 91 -7.20 3.22 2.72
N ILE A 92 -6.94 3.20 1.41
CA ILE A 92 -7.96 3.02 0.38
C ILE A 92 -8.27 1.53 0.20
N VAL A 93 -7.26 0.69 0.10
CA VAL A 93 -7.40 -0.71 -0.33
C VAL A 93 -7.62 -1.67 0.83
N MET A 94 -6.84 -1.53 1.90
CA MET A 94 -6.84 -2.50 3.01
C MET A 94 -8.17 -2.58 3.75
N PRO A 95 -8.82 -1.46 4.15
CA PRO A 95 -10.12 -1.53 4.79
C PRO A 95 -11.18 -2.17 3.90
N LYS A 96 -11.15 -1.90 2.58
CA LYS A 96 -12.09 -2.47 1.63
C LYS A 96 -11.91 -3.98 1.48
N LEU A 97 -10.66 -4.45 1.28
CA LEU A 97 -10.34 -5.87 1.22
C LEU A 97 -10.82 -6.63 2.47
N LEU A 98 -10.55 -6.08 3.65
CA LEU A 98 -10.93 -6.74 4.90
C LEU A 98 -12.45 -6.79 5.11
N ARG A 99 -13.17 -5.76 4.69
CA ARG A 99 -14.65 -5.77 4.71
C ARG A 99 -15.23 -6.81 3.75
N GLU A 100 -14.64 -6.98 2.57
CA GLU A 100 -15.01 -8.06 1.64
C GLU A 100 -14.74 -9.45 2.22
N LEU A 101 -13.72 -9.58 3.06
CA LEU A 101 -13.44 -10.78 3.85
C LEU A 101 -14.37 -10.93 5.08
N GLY A 102 -15.32 -10.02 5.29
CA GLY A 102 -16.30 -10.07 6.39
C GLY A 102 -15.72 -9.68 7.75
N CYS A 103 -14.60 -8.98 7.79
CA CYS A 103 -14.01 -8.46 9.01
C CYS A 103 -14.73 -7.20 9.50
N GLU A 104 -14.77 -7.00 10.82
CA GLU A 104 -15.01 -5.70 11.44
C GLU A 104 -13.70 -4.92 11.40
N VAL A 105 -13.68 -3.74 10.77
CA VAL A 105 -12.46 -2.97 10.53
C VAL A 105 -12.45 -1.71 11.37
N VAL A 106 -11.41 -1.55 12.17
CA VAL A 106 -11.07 -0.30 12.86
C VAL A 106 -9.95 0.37 12.07
N GLU A 107 -10.25 1.53 11.50
CA GLU A 107 -9.30 2.29 10.71
C GLU A 107 -8.47 3.20 11.62
N LEU A 108 -7.15 3.08 11.51
CA LEU A 108 -6.16 3.92 12.15
C LEU A 108 -5.25 4.50 11.07
N ASN A 109 -5.09 5.82 11.02
CA ASN A 109 -4.24 6.49 10.03
C ASN A 109 -4.53 6.04 8.58
N CYS A 110 -5.80 5.95 8.21
CA CYS A 110 -6.26 5.48 6.90
C CYS A 110 -6.71 6.60 5.95
N ASP A 111 -6.56 7.87 6.33
CA ASP A 111 -6.84 8.99 5.43
C ASP A 111 -5.62 9.24 4.51
N PRO A 112 -5.73 9.03 3.17
CA PRO A 112 -4.60 9.01 2.27
C PRO A 112 -4.08 10.43 1.94
N THR A 113 -3.79 11.22 2.95
CA THR A 113 -3.30 12.60 2.82
C THR A 113 -1.82 12.66 2.44
N GLY A 114 -1.04 11.59 2.68
CA GLY A 114 0.40 11.59 2.57
C GLY A 114 1.12 12.26 3.75
N GLU A 115 0.37 12.77 4.74
CA GLU A 115 0.93 13.28 6.00
C GLU A 115 1.06 12.12 6.98
N PHE A 116 2.23 11.47 6.97
CA PHE A 116 2.47 10.26 7.76
C PHE A 116 2.31 10.53 9.25
N ALA A 117 1.45 9.75 9.91
CA ALA A 117 1.16 9.88 11.33
C ALA A 117 2.35 9.49 12.22
N HIS A 118 3.17 8.56 11.73
CA HIS A 118 4.40 8.10 12.40
C HIS A 118 5.46 7.77 11.34
N ASN A 119 6.63 7.30 11.75
CA ASN A 119 7.64 6.79 10.81
C ASN A 119 7.02 5.64 10.00
N PRO A 120 7.04 5.73 8.64
CA PRO A 120 6.27 4.83 7.79
C PRO A 120 6.80 3.39 7.73
N GLU A 121 8.00 3.14 8.22
CA GLU A 121 8.53 1.78 8.26
C GLU A 121 7.85 0.99 9.39
N PRO A 122 7.21 -0.17 9.13
CA PRO A 122 6.45 -0.92 10.14
C PRO A 122 7.38 -1.73 11.08
N LEU A 123 8.28 -1.02 11.77
CA LEU A 123 9.17 -1.59 12.78
C LEU A 123 8.54 -1.50 14.18
N PRO A 124 8.91 -2.37 15.13
CA PRO A 124 8.32 -2.43 16.47
C PRO A 124 8.21 -1.08 17.18
N GLN A 125 9.23 -0.22 17.06
CA GLN A 125 9.23 1.11 17.67
C GLN A 125 8.19 2.06 17.09
N ASN A 126 7.67 1.80 15.90
CA ASN A 126 6.68 2.60 15.20
C ASN A 126 5.24 2.06 15.37
N LEU A 127 5.07 0.95 16.12
CA LEU A 127 3.80 0.24 16.26
C LEU A 127 3.12 0.48 17.62
N THR A 128 3.50 1.52 18.34
CA THR A 128 2.98 1.79 19.69
C THR A 128 1.48 2.10 19.66
N GLU A 129 1.06 2.99 18.77
CA GLU A 129 -0.33 3.44 18.68
C GLU A 129 -1.29 2.29 18.33
N ILE A 130 -0.96 1.49 17.31
CA ILE A 130 -1.81 0.35 16.94
C ILE A 130 -1.89 -0.69 18.07
N SER A 131 -0.81 -0.90 18.83
CA SER A 131 -0.79 -1.79 19.98
C SER A 131 -1.79 -1.37 21.06
N GLU A 132 -1.87 -0.07 21.34
CA GLU A 132 -2.83 0.49 22.28
C GLU A 132 -4.26 0.36 21.76
N VAL A 133 -4.46 0.62 20.46
CA VAL A 133 -5.78 0.53 19.82
C VAL A 133 -6.31 -0.90 19.81
N ILE A 134 -5.47 -1.89 19.51
CA ILE A 134 -5.85 -3.32 19.54
C ILE A 134 -6.42 -3.70 20.92
N VAL A 135 -5.71 -3.33 21.97
CA VAL A 135 -6.14 -3.63 23.34
C VAL A 135 -7.44 -2.90 23.69
N ARG A 136 -7.53 -1.61 23.38
CA ARG A 136 -8.70 -0.78 23.63
C ARG A 136 -9.95 -1.29 22.92
N GLU A 137 -9.79 -1.65 21.64
CA GLU A 137 -10.87 -2.11 20.77
C GLU A 137 -11.16 -3.61 20.93
N LYS A 138 -10.34 -4.33 21.68
CA LYS A 138 -10.38 -5.80 21.80
C LYS A 138 -10.37 -6.48 20.43
N ALA A 139 -9.49 -6.00 19.56
CA ALA A 139 -9.35 -6.54 18.21
C ALA A 139 -8.52 -7.83 18.21
N ASP A 140 -8.84 -8.72 17.30
CA ASP A 140 -8.16 -10.01 17.14
C ASP A 140 -6.76 -9.85 16.51
N LEU A 141 -6.58 -8.80 15.68
CA LEU A 141 -5.38 -8.59 14.89
C LEU A 141 -5.19 -7.12 14.53
N GLY A 142 -3.94 -6.67 14.51
CA GLY A 142 -3.50 -5.44 13.88
C GLY A 142 -2.72 -5.71 12.61
N ILE A 143 -2.99 -4.92 11.58
CA ILE A 143 -2.31 -4.93 10.31
C ILE A 143 -1.71 -3.55 10.08
N VAL A 144 -0.41 -3.48 9.87
CA VAL A 144 0.30 -2.23 9.55
C VAL A 144 0.97 -2.38 8.20
N VAL A 145 0.75 -1.42 7.34
CA VAL A 145 1.37 -1.37 6.01
C VAL A 145 2.16 -0.07 5.83
N ASP A 146 3.22 -0.14 5.05
CA ASP A 146 3.99 1.03 4.67
C ASP A 146 3.33 1.82 3.52
N PRO A 147 3.83 2.99 3.12
CA PRO A 147 3.14 3.89 2.19
C PRO A 147 2.78 3.32 0.83
N ASP A 148 3.55 2.40 0.26
CA ASP A 148 3.26 1.74 -1.02
C ASP A 148 2.84 0.27 -0.88
N VAL A 149 2.58 -0.16 0.38
CA VAL A 149 1.94 -1.44 0.74
C VAL A 149 2.75 -2.68 0.32
N ASP A 150 4.07 -2.55 0.20
CA ASP A 150 4.96 -3.69 -0.08
C ASP A 150 5.56 -4.31 1.19
N ARG A 151 5.36 -3.67 2.35
CA ARG A 151 5.75 -4.17 3.68
C ARG A 151 4.54 -4.31 4.57
N LEU A 152 4.58 -5.34 5.40
CA LEU A 152 3.48 -5.71 6.28
C LEU A 152 4.02 -6.13 7.65
N ALA A 153 3.43 -5.59 8.71
CA ALA A 153 3.58 -6.10 10.06
C ALA A 153 2.23 -6.52 10.64
N PHE A 154 2.25 -7.63 11.38
CA PHE A 154 1.13 -8.06 12.19
C PHE A 154 1.37 -7.75 13.66
N VAL A 155 0.32 -7.31 14.35
CA VAL A 155 0.32 -7.10 15.80
C VAL A 155 -0.80 -7.96 16.38
N SER A 156 -0.47 -8.89 17.25
CA SER A 156 -1.45 -9.75 17.94
C SER A 156 -2.02 -9.05 19.19
N GLU A 157 -3.10 -9.59 19.73
CA GLU A 157 -3.69 -9.14 20.99
C GLU A 157 -2.69 -9.21 22.18
N ALA A 158 -1.70 -10.09 22.11
CA ALA A 158 -0.62 -10.18 23.09
C ALA A 158 0.52 -9.17 22.87
N VAL A 159 0.32 -8.24 21.91
CA VAL A 159 1.34 -7.26 21.48
C VAL A 159 2.65 -7.92 21.03
N SER A 160 2.54 -9.08 20.40
CA SER A 160 3.64 -9.77 19.73
C SER A 160 3.70 -9.34 18.27
N TYR A 161 4.87 -8.96 17.78
CA TYR A 161 5.08 -8.48 16.43
C TYR A 161 5.59 -9.59 15.53
N THR A 162 5.01 -9.70 14.34
CA THR A 162 5.56 -10.51 13.24
C THR A 162 5.76 -9.59 12.04
N HIS A 163 7.00 -9.47 11.60
CA HIS A 163 7.37 -8.67 10.44
C HIS A 163 7.50 -9.56 9.21
N LEU A 164 6.77 -9.26 8.16
CA LEU A 164 6.90 -9.90 6.86
C LEU A 164 7.36 -8.86 5.84
N THR A 165 8.55 -9.05 5.30
CA THR A 165 8.98 -8.36 4.09
C THR A 165 8.73 -9.30 2.92
N LEU A 166 8.03 -8.82 1.89
CA LEU A 166 8.02 -9.52 0.62
C LEU A 166 9.43 -9.53 0.05
N PRO A 167 9.93 -10.66 -0.48
CA PRO A 167 11.22 -10.66 -1.13
C PRO A 167 11.17 -9.70 -2.32
N THR A 168 11.97 -8.65 -2.28
CA THR A 168 12.18 -7.80 -3.44
C THR A 168 12.96 -8.63 -4.44
N VAL A 169 12.30 -9.06 -5.49
CA VAL A 169 12.96 -9.71 -6.62
C VAL A 169 13.60 -8.60 -7.42
N TYR A 170 14.94 -8.52 -7.37
CA TYR A 170 15.75 -7.65 -8.23
C TYR A 170 15.98 -8.32 -9.58
#